data_4adeb3a6c2349df05a6bf65b85085af4
#
_entry.id   4adeb3a6c2349df05a6bf65b85085af4
#
_cell.length_a   1.000
_cell.length_b   1.000
_cell.length_c   1.000
_cell.angle_alpha   90.00
_cell.angle_beta   90.00
_cell.angle_gamma   90.00
#
_symmetry.space_group_name_H-M   'P 1'
#
loop_
_entity.id
_entity.type
_entity.pdbx_description
1 polymer ?
#
loop_
_entity_poly.entity_id
_entity_poly.type
_entity_poly.pdbx_seq_one_letter_code
_entity_poly.pdbx_strand_id
1 'polypeptide(L)'
;MSKNNKLNFFINTSILRKADLALFLILLILGISTVFLISDSGKDGKQVLIKTGGQLYGTYDLSKDQTIKVVYNGHHNNITIKNGKVSMSFSDCRNQNCVHQGKISNTSQAIICLPNQVVVEIVDNVKDGGDDIDVISN
;
A
#
# COMPACT_ATOMS: atom_id res chain seq x y z
N MET A 1 -35.35 -29.02 -35.57
CA MET A 1 -35.51 -27.56 -35.78
C MET A 1 -36.15 -26.98 -34.53
N SER A 2 -35.46 -26.23 -33.78
CA SER A 2 -35.79 -25.22 -32.75
C SER A 2 -34.70 -25.14 -31.69
N LYS A 3 -33.68 -24.37 -31.94
CA LYS A 3 -32.60 -24.12 -30.97
C LYS A 3 -32.27 -22.64 -30.74
N ASN A 4 -33.11 -21.70 -31.12
CA ASN A 4 -32.81 -20.26 -31.08
C ASN A 4 -33.63 -19.42 -30.10
N ASN A 5 -34.44 -20.04 -29.21
CA ASN A 5 -35.32 -19.27 -28.32
C ASN A 5 -34.81 -19.04 -26.89
N LYS A 6 -33.60 -19.50 -26.53
CA LYS A 6 -33.09 -19.32 -25.15
C LYS A 6 -32.15 -18.11 -24.97
N LEU A 7 -31.67 -17.50 -26.05
CA LEU A 7 -30.74 -16.37 -25.92
C LEU A 7 -31.45 -15.01 -25.88
N ASN A 8 -32.70 -14.95 -26.36
CA ASN A 8 -33.46 -13.68 -26.44
C ASN A 8 -34.16 -13.30 -25.11
N PHE A 9 -34.07 -14.13 -24.09
CA PHE A 9 -34.67 -13.83 -22.79
C PHE A 9 -33.87 -12.80 -21.99
N PHE A 10 -32.58 -12.66 -22.28
CA PHE A 10 -31.68 -11.77 -21.52
C PHE A 10 -31.56 -10.34 -22.06
N ILE A 11 -32.10 -10.05 -23.24
CA ILE A 11 -32.01 -8.70 -23.83
C ILE A 11 -33.40 -8.19 -24.18
N ASN A 12 -34.32 -8.25 -23.22
CA ASN A 12 -35.56 -7.48 -23.37
C ASN A 12 -35.34 -6.08 -22.78
N THR A 13 -34.79 -5.18 -23.59
CA THR A 13 -34.52 -3.77 -23.28
C THR A 13 -35.78 -2.96 -22.91
N SER A 14 -36.96 -3.56 -23.01
CA SER A 14 -38.22 -2.95 -22.59
C SER A 14 -38.50 -3.06 -21.07
N ILE A 15 -37.72 -3.84 -20.33
CA ILE A 15 -37.91 -4.03 -18.87
C ILE A 15 -37.09 -2.98 -18.10
N LEU A 16 -36.00 -2.47 -18.69
CA LEU A 16 -35.20 -1.42 -18.09
C LEU A 16 -35.91 -0.07 -18.20
N ARG A 17 -36.59 0.31 -17.13
CA ARG A 17 -37.15 1.64 -17.01
C ARG A 17 -36.02 2.68 -16.97
N LYS A 18 -36.25 3.86 -17.50
CA LYS A 18 -35.30 4.99 -17.43
C LYS A 18 -34.85 5.26 -16.00
N ALA A 19 -35.69 4.96 -15.01
CA ALA A 19 -35.39 5.02 -13.59
C ALA A 19 -34.32 4.01 -13.14
N ASP A 20 -34.29 2.80 -13.69
CA ASP A 20 -33.31 1.76 -13.33
C ASP A 20 -31.93 2.15 -13.87
N LEU A 21 -31.88 2.74 -15.06
CA LEU A 21 -30.65 3.24 -15.63
C LEU A 21 -30.09 4.45 -14.84
N ALA A 22 -30.99 5.34 -14.40
CA ALA A 22 -30.62 6.46 -13.55
C ALA A 22 -30.09 5.98 -12.18
N LEU A 23 -30.75 4.99 -11.56
CA LEU A 23 -30.31 4.40 -10.30
C LEU A 23 -28.94 3.74 -10.45
N PHE A 24 -28.73 2.98 -11.53
CA PHE A 24 -27.45 2.33 -11.81
C PHE A 24 -26.32 3.37 -11.96
N LEU A 25 -26.55 4.46 -12.70
CA LEU A 25 -25.58 5.53 -12.87
C LEU A 25 -25.27 6.24 -11.55
N ILE A 26 -26.27 6.48 -10.71
CA ILE A 26 -26.07 7.10 -9.38
C ILE A 26 -25.21 6.20 -8.50
N LEU A 27 -25.50 4.91 -8.43
CA LEU A 27 -24.71 3.95 -7.65
C LEU A 27 -23.27 3.80 -8.18
N LEU A 28 -23.10 3.85 -9.49
CA LEU A 28 -21.80 3.80 -10.13
C LEU A 28 -20.96 5.04 -9.80
N ILE A 29 -21.58 6.23 -9.87
CA ILE A 29 -20.91 7.49 -9.52
C ILE A 29 -20.55 7.51 -8.02
N LEU A 30 -21.45 7.07 -7.13
CA LEU A 30 -21.18 6.96 -5.70
C LEU A 30 -20.04 5.98 -5.42
N GLY A 31 -20.02 4.82 -6.08
CA GLY A 31 -18.97 3.83 -5.94
C GLY A 31 -17.60 4.36 -6.40
N ILE A 32 -17.54 5.01 -7.54
CA ILE A 32 -16.30 5.63 -8.04
C ILE A 32 -15.85 6.75 -7.11
N SER A 33 -16.77 7.60 -6.65
CA SER A 33 -16.49 8.70 -5.74
C SER A 33 -15.88 8.21 -4.42
N THR A 34 -16.41 7.14 -3.84
CA THR A 34 -15.86 6.56 -2.60
C THR A 34 -14.45 6.01 -2.80
N VAL A 35 -14.17 5.36 -3.93
CA VAL A 35 -12.81 4.87 -4.26
C VAL A 35 -11.83 6.04 -4.36
N PHE A 36 -12.21 7.14 -5.01
CA PHE A 36 -11.36 8.34 -5.11
C PHE A 36 -11.10 8.99 -3.75
N LEU A 37 -12.11 9.08 -2.89
CA LEU A 37 -11.95 9.65 -1.54
C LEU A 37 -11.04 8.80 -0.62
N ILE A 38 -11.04 7.49 -0.79
CA ILE A 38 -10.22 6.58 0.02
C ILE A 38 -8.78 6.47 -0.53
N SER A 39 -8.61 6.63 -1.85
CA SER A 39 -7.31 6.44 -2.51
C SER A 39 -6.27 7.52 -2.15
N ASP A 40 -6.69 8.69 -1.65
CA ASP A 40 -5.82 9.83 -1.32
C ASP A 40 -5.63 10.05 0.20
N SER A 41 -5.89 9.03 1.03
CA SER A 41 -5.87 9.17 2.49
C SER A 41 -4.47 9.13 3.12
N GLY A 42 -3.40 8.97 2.33
CA GLY A 42 -2.02 9.03 2.82
C GLY A 42 -1.49 10.45 2.79
N LYS A 43 -1.17 11.03 3.95
CA LYS A 43 -0.38 12.26 4.01
C LYS A 43 1.05 11.98 3.56
N ASP A 44 1.69 12.96 2.91
CA ASP A 44 3.11 12.88 2.64
C ASP A 44 3.87 12.80 3.98
N GLY A 45 4.60 11.71 4.17
CA GLY A 45 5.36 11.51 5.39
C GLY A 45 6.66 12.31 5.39
N LYS A 46 7.23 12.49 6.57
CA LYS A 46 8.49 13.22 6.75
C LYS A 46 9.65 12.31 7.11
N GLN A 47 9.38 11.16 7.68
CA GLN A 47 10.37 10.23 8.20
C GLN A 47 10.12 8.81 7.71
N VAL A 48 11.22 8.08 7.58
CA VAL A 48 11.23 6.65 7.23
C VAL A 48 11.62 5.88 8.49
N LEU A 49 10.72 5.02 8.94
CA LEU A 49 10.93 4.12 10.06
C LEU A 49 11.32 2.74 9.53
N ILE A 50 12.48 2.25 9.93
CA ILE A 50 12.95 0.91 9.57
C ILE A 50 12.89 0.03 10.80
N LYS A 51 12.23 -1.12 10.68
CA LYS A 51 12.14 -2.15 11.71
C LYS A 51 12.76 -3.45 11.21
N THR A 52 13.43 -4.18 12.10
CA THR A 52 13.99 -5.50 11.84
C THR A 52 13.63 -6.45 12.99
N GLY A 53 13.08 -7.62 12.66
CA GLY A 53 12.65 -8.56 13.69
C GLY A 53 11.61 -7.99 14.66
N GLY A 54 10.79 -7.03 14.22
CA GLY A 54 9.80 -6.34 15.04
C GLY A 54 10.36 -5.19 15.90
N GLN A 55 11.68 -4.98 15.93
CA GLN A 55 12.32 -3.90 16.70
C GLN A 55 12.72 -2.74 15.80
N LEU A 56 12.76 -1.54 16.34
CA LEU A 56 13.23 -0.35 15.65
C LEU A 56 14.71 -0.47 15.32
N TYR A 57 15.03 -0.43 14.01
CA TYR A 57 16.40 -0.36 13.50
C TYR A 57 16.91 1.08 13.41
N GLY A 58 16.04 1.99 12.95
CA GLY A 58 16.37 3.40 12.86
C GLY A 58 15.27 4.23 12.19
N THR A 59 15.36 5.54 12.42
CA THR A 59 14.48 6.55 11.81
C THR A 59 15.32 7.49 10.96
N TYR A 60 14.86 7.76 9.74
CA TYR A 60 15.60 8.54 8.75
C TYR A 60 14.70 9.62 8.14
N ASP A 61 15.30 10.74 7.80
CA ASP A 61 14.59 11.86 7.17
C ASP A 61 14.30 11.54 5.69
N LEU A 62 13.03 11.59 5.29
CA LEU A 62 12.61 11.30 3.91
C LEU A 62 13.10 12.35 2.91
N SER A 63 13.43 13.56 3.36
CA SER A 63 13.96 14.65 2.52
C SER A 63 15.43 14.50 2.17
N LYS A 64 16.18 13.63 2.88
CA LYS A 64 17.62 13.45 2.68
C LYS A 64 17.91 12.23 1.82
N ASP A 65 18.47 12.44 0.66
CA ASP A 65 18.90 11.37 -0.24
C ASP A 65 20.02 10.55 0.40
N GLN A 66 19.78 9.27 0.62
CA GLN A 66 20.74 8.35 1.23
C GLN A 66 20.39 6.88 0.95
N THR A 67 21.37 6.01 1.15
CA THR A 67 21.15 4.55 1.11
C THR A 67 21.58 3.94 2.43
N ILE A 68 20.64 3.25 3.08
CA ILE A 68 20.80 2.57 4.34
C ILE A 68 21.01 1.08 4.07
N LYS A 69 22.12 0.53 4.54
CA LYS A 69 22.39 -0.91 4.51
C LYS A 69 21.88 -1.54 5.79
N VAL A 70 20.89 -2.40 5.67
CA VAL A 70 20.28 -3.11 6.79
C VAL A 70 20.74 -4.57 6.74
N VAL A 71 21.39 -5.03 7.81
CA VAL A 71 21.82 -6.42 7.98
C VAL A 71 21.11 -6.98 9.20
N TYR A 72 20.37 -8.07 9.03
CA TYR A 72 19.66 -8.73 10.10
C TYR A 72 19.65 -10.25 9.88
N ASN A 73 20.04 -11.02 10.89
CA ASN A 73 20.15 -12.50 10.82
C ASN A 73 20.93 -13.02 9.61
N GLY A 74 21.99 -12.30 9.17
CA GLY A 74 22.80 -12.68 8.02
C GLY A 74 22.19 -12.29 6.67
N HIS A 75 21.01 -11.67 6.65
CA HIS A 75 20.37 -11.16 5.46
C HIS A 75 20.69 -9.68 5.20
N HIS A 76 20.84 -9.33 3.92
CA HIS A 76 21.25 -8.00 3.50
C HIS A 76 20.14 -7.31 2.70
N ASN A 77 19.83 -6.06 3.07
CA ASN A 77 18.87 -5.22 2.37
C ASN A 77 19.44 -3.81 2.22
N ASN A 78 19.23 -3.20 1.06
CA ASN A 78 19.55 -1.79 0.83
C ASN A 78 18.26 -1.00 0.66
N ILE A 79 18.07 -0.02 1.51
CA ILE A 79 16.93 0.88 1.49
C ILE A 79 17.43 2.23 0.99
N THR A 80 16.89 2.71 -0.13
CA THR A 80 17.30 3.95 -0.77
C THR A 80 16.20 4.99 -0.65
N ILE A 81 16.55 6.13 -0.04
CA ILE A 81 15.75 7.34 0.00
C ILE A 81 16.26 8.26 -1.11
N LYS A 82 15.37 8.68 -2.00
CA LYS A 82 15.70 9.57 -3.11
C LYS A 82 14.49 10.39 -3.55
N ASN A 83 14.68 11.72 -3.63
CA ASN A 83 13.63 12.65 -4.05
C ASN A 83 12.33 12.52 -3.25
N GLY A 84 12.42 12.43 -1.91
CA GLY A 84 11.26 12.29 -1.04
C GLY A 84 10.50 10.96 -1.16
N LYS A 85 11.15 9.92 -1.67
CA LYS A 85 10.59 8.57 -1.80
C LYS A 85 11.58 7.54 -1.29
N VAL A 86 11.06 6.47 -0.69
CA VAL A 86 11.88 5.34 -0.24
C VAL A 86 11.55 4.08 -1.03
N SER A 87 12.55 3.27 -1.29
CA SER A 87 12.42 1.97 -1.96
C SER A 87 13.44 0.99 -1.40
N MET A 88 13.13 -0.30 -1.49
CA MET A 88 14.12 -1.35 -1.27
C MET A 88 14.85 -1.58 -2.58
N SER A 89 16.07 -1.04 -2.71
CA SER A 89 16.86 -1.12 -3.93
C SER A 89 17.56 -2.46 -4.12
N PHE A 90 17.76 -3.20 -3.04
CA PHE A 90 18.34 -4.54 -3.04
C PHE A 90 17.84 -5.33 -1.84
N SER A 91 17.65 -6.62 -2.02
CA SER A 91 17.44 -7.61 -0.96
C SER A 91 18.00 -8.94 -1.42
N ASP A 92 18.56 -9.73 -0.52
CA ASP A 92 18.98 -11.11 -0.80
C ASP A 92 17.84 -12.12 -0.63
N CYS A 93 16.62 -11.66 -0.39
CA CYS A 93 15.46 -12.53 -0.27
C CYS A 93 15.13 -13.23 -1.62
N ARG A 94 14.70 -14.49 -1.54
CA ARG A 94 14.50 -15.36 -2.70
C ARG A 94 13.50 -14.80 -3.72
N ASN A 95 12.41 -14.22 -3.27
CA ASN A 95 11.30 -13.83 -4.14
C ASN A 95 11.38 -12.39 -4.66
N GLN A 96 12.28 -11.56 -4.13
CA GLN A 96 12.47 -10.16 -4.52
C GLN A 96 11.19 -9.29 -4.50
N ASN A 97 10.11 -9.76 -3.87
CA ASN A 97 8.83 -9.04 -3.82
C ASN A 97 8.97 -7.67 -3.16
N CYS A 98 9.81 -7.56 -2.11
CA CYS A 98 10.09 -6.30 -1.42
C CYS A 98 10.77 -5.26 -2.35
N VAL A 99 11.61 -5.70 -3.28
CA VAL A 99 12.23 -4.83 -4.30
C VAL A 99 11.19 -4.40 -5.34
N HIS A 100 10.28 -5.31 -5.73
CA HIS A 100 9.25 -5.05 -6.73
C HIS A 100 8.07 -4.21 -6.20
N GLN A 101 7.94 -4.01 -4.88
CA GLN A 101 6.93 -3.10 -4.31
C GLN A 101 7.11 -1.64 -4.76
N GLY A 102 8.31 -1.29 -5.25
CA GLY A 102 8.58 0.01 -5.83
C GLY A 102 8.85 1.09 -4.79
N LYS A 103 8.53 2.33 -5.17
CA LYS A 103 8.79 3.52 -4.34
C LYS A 103 7.54 3.92 -3.58
N ILE A 104 7.69 4.23 -2.30
CA ILE A 104 6.62 4.73 -1.42
C ILE A 104 6.97 6.13 -0.91
N SER A 105 5.95 6.96 -0.62
CA SER A 105 6.11 8.32 -0.09
C SER A 105 5.06 8.72 0.95
N ASN A 106 4.00 7.93 1.10
CA ASN A 106 2.85 8.27 1.95
C ASN A 106 2.81 7.41 3.21
N THR A 107 2.26 7.97 4.29
CA THR A 107 2.13 7.29 5.60
C THR A 107 1.23 6.04 5.58
N SER A 108 0.42 5.86 4.53
CA SER A 108 -0.40 4.65 4.33
C SER A 108 0.34 3.51 3.63
N GLN A 109 1.61 3.71 3.26
CA GLN A 109 2.39 2.77 2.48
C GLN A 109 3.54 2.18 3.31
N ALA A 110 3.82 0.90 3.09
CA ALA A 110 4.95 0.20 3.70
C ALA A 110 5.60 -0.77 2.71
N ILE A 111 6.91 -0.99 2.85
CA ILE A 111 7.63 -2.06 2.15
C ILE A 111 7.95 -3.15 3.17
N ILE A 112 7.51 -4.36 2.88
CA ILE A 112 7.66 -5.49 3.80
C ILE A 112 8.45 -6.61 3.13
N CYS A 113 9.55 -7.00 3.76
CA CYS A 113 10.33 -8.17 3.41
C CYS A 113 10.22 -9.23 4.51
N LEU A 114 9.24 -10.12 4.40
CA LEU A 114 8.97 -11.16 5.40
C LEU A 114 10.15 -12.12 5.58
N PRO A 115 10.82 -12.64 4.52
CA PRO A 115 11.95 -13.55 4.71
C PRO A 115 13.09 -12.93 5.52
N ASN A 116 13.39 -11.65 5.29
CA ASN A 116 14.47 -10.93 5.96
C ASN A 116 13.99 -10.18 7.21
N GLN A 117 12.69 -10.26 7.53
CA GLN A 117 12.05 -9.60 8.67
C GLN A 117 12.32 -8.08 8.71
N VAL A 118 12.29 -7.44 7.55
CA VAL A 118 12.48 -5.99 7.40
C VAL A 118 11.17 -5.33 7.01
N VAL A 119 10.82 -4.27 7.73
CA VAL A 119 9.65 -3.42 7.47
C VAL A 119 10.13 -1.99 7.35
N VAL A 120 9.70 -1.30 6.29
CA VAL A 120 9.98 0.11 6.03
C VAL A 120 8.64 0.84 5.96
N GLU A 121 8.40 1.74 6.88
CA GLU A 121 7.18 2.53 7.01
C GLU A 121 7.48 4.01 6.86
N ILE A 122 6.52 4.76 6.37
CA ILE A 122 6.59 6.21 6.33
C ILE A 122 5.70 6.78 7.42
N VAL A 123 6.24 7.73 8.20
CA VAL A 123 5.56 8.39 9.31
C VAL A 123 5.71 9.91 9.22
N ASP A 124 4.77 10.66 9.76
CA ASP A 124 4.82 12.13 9.75
C ASP A 124 5.87 12.68 10.72
N ASN A 125 5.87 12.20 11.94
CA ASN A 125 6.85 12.53 12.98
C ASN A 125 6.91 11.36 13.97
N VAL A 126 8.07 10.77 14.14
CA VAL A 126 8.35 10.01 15.37
C VAL A 126 8.65 11.07 16.42
N LYS A 127 7.75 11.27 17.38
CA LYS A 127 8.12 11.98 18.61
C LYS A 127 9.19 11.13 19.27
N ASP A 128 10.38 11.71 19.42
CA ASP A 128 11.46 11.15 20.24
C ASP A 128 10.92 10.99 21.67
N GLY A 129 10.55 9.79 22.03
CA GLY A 129 9.98 9.48 23.33
C GLY A 129 9.42 8.07 23.29
N GLY A 130 10.13 7.16 23.95
CA GLY A 130 9.82 5.74 24.03
C GLY A 130 8.37 5.45 24.39
N ASP A 131 8.01 4.20 24.09
CA ASP A 131 6.83 3.48 24.61
C ASP A 131 5.46 4.15 24.34
N ASP A 132 4.90 3.88 23.17
CA ASP A 132 3.47 3.59 23.09
C ASP A 132 3.27 2.57 21.97
N ILE A 133 3.75 1.36 22.24
CA ILE A 133 3.19 0.19 21.56
C ILE A 133 2.01 -0.20 22.44
N ASP A 134 0.82 0.28 22.08
CA ASP A 134 -0.43 -0.31 22.57
C ASP A 134 -0.49 -1.76 22.08
N VAL A 135 0.19 -2.63 22.82
CA VAL A 135 -0.06 -4.07 22.74
C VAL A 135 -1.37 -4.32 23.45
N ILE A 136 -2.47 -4.27 22.68
CA ILE A 136 -3.72 -4.84 23.15
C ILE A 136 -3.54 -6.36 23.06
N SER A 137 -3.05 -6.96 24.14
CA SER A 137 -3.14 -8.40 24.36
C SER A 137 -4.41 -8.69 25.14
N ASN A 138 -5.35 -9.35 24.51
CA ASN A 138 -6.38 -10.17 25.15
C ASN A 138 -6.23 -11.58 24.64
#